data_fec8a730dec11ef6e10171d50559f98f
#
_entry.id   fec8a730dec11ef6e10171d50559f98f
#
_cell.length_a   1.000
_cell.length_b   1.000
_cell.length_c   1.000
_cell.angle_alpha   90.00
_cell.angle_beta   90.00
_cell.angle_gamma   90.00
#
_symmetry.space_group_name_H-M   'P 1'
#
loop_
_entity.id
_entity.type
_entity.pdbx_description
1 polymer ?
#
loop_
_entity_poly.entity_id
_entity_poly.type
_entity_poly.pdbx_seq_one_letter_code
_entity_poly.pdbx_strand_id
1 'polypeptide(L)'
;MFVSDLDRSVVFYCDLLQLTVAVKDDSAALLIGPENYELYLRGKGAQASHVLGSVGIQYLIWSAESEEDLNRCEEALRRESRQVRRQHLDGFDAVEGPGPDHVPIMIMYPGPDQVTRHKIIPRIYSW
;
A
#
# COMPACT_ATOMS: atom_id res chain seq x y z
N MET A 1 10.95 -4.71 -1.24
CA MET A 1 9.83 -5.60 -0.85
C MET A 1 9.87 -6.87 -1.67
N PHE A 2 9.66 -8.05 -1.09
CA PHE A 2 9.43 -9.29 -1.84
C PHE A 2 7.95 -9.41 -2.20
N VAL A 3 7.68 -9.88 -3.44
CA VAL A 3 6.32 -10.07 -3.97
C VAL A 3 6.20 -11.44 -4.62
N SER A 4 5.02 -12.02 -4.61
CA SER A 4 4.78 -13.33 -5.23
C SER A 4 4.68 -13.23 -6.75
N ASP A 5 4.08 -12.16 -7.25
CA ASP A 5 3.91 -11.84 -8.67
C ASP A 5 4.44 -10.43 -8.94
N LEU A 6 5.58 -10.35 -9.65
CA LEU A 6 6.27 -9.08 -9.90
C LEU A 6 5.45 -8.17 -10.82
N ASP A 7 4.90 -8.70 -11.90
CA ASP A 7 4.17 -7.88 -12.89
C ASP A 7 2.90 -7.30 -12.29
N ARG A 8 2.13 -8.11 -11.59
CA ARG A 8 0.93 -7.66 -10.87
C ARG A 8 1.26 -6.60 -9.83
N SER A 9 2.32 -6.80 -9.05
CA SER A 9 2.72 -5.86 -8.00
C SER A 9 3.25 -4.55 -8.58
N VAL A 10 3.98 -4.57 -9.68
CA VAL A 10 4.43 -3.36 -10.39
C VAL A 10 3.22 -2.53 -10.83
N VAL A 11 2.25 -3.14 -11.52
CA VAL A 11 1.04 -2.46 -11.97
C VAL A 11 0.29 -1.86 -10.79
N PHE A 12 0.09 -2.63 -9.73
CA PHE A 12 -0.63 -2.20 -8.54
C PHE A 12 0.04 -1.00 -7.85
N TYR A 13 1.34 -1.08 -7.56
CA TYR A 13 2.03 0.00 -6.84
C TYR A 13 2.25 1.24 -7.71
N CYS A 14 2.45 1.08 -9.02
CA CYS A 14 2.46 2.22 -9.94
C CYS A 14 1.13 2.97 -9.94
N ASP A 15 0.02 2.25 -9.96
CA ASP A 15 -1.31 2.84 -9.94
C ASP A 15 -1.66 3.45 -8.57
N LEU A 16 -1.43 2.70 -7.48
CA LEU A 16 -1.75 3.16 -6.12
C LEU A 16 -0.96 4.40 -5.70
N LEU A 17 0.36 4.41 -5.94
CA LEU A 17 1.30 5.42 -5.43
C LEU A 17 1.81 6.37 -6.51
N GLN A 18 1.24 6.33 -7.72
CA GLN A 18 1.66 7.14 -8.89
C GLN A 18 3.16 7.00 -9.20
N LEU A 19 3.68 5.77 -9.08
CA LEU A 19 5.08 5.47 -9.37
C LEU A 19 5.31 5.24 -10.85
N THR A 20 6.54 5.46 -11.29
CA THR A 20 7.02 5.11 -12.63
C THR A 20 8.07 4.01 -12.54
N VAL A 21 8.07 3.11 -13.53
CA VAL A 21 9.09 2.06 -13.63
C VAL A 21 10.39 2.68 -14.12
N ALA A 22 11.42 2.72 -13.28
CA ALA A 22 12.74 3.19 -13.66
C ALA A 22 13.61 2.07 -14.26
N VAL A 23 13.58 0.89 -13.63
CA VAL A 23 14.27 -0.31 -14.10
C VAL A 23 13.38 -1.52 -13.83
N LYS A 24 13.33 -2.48 -14.76
CA LYS A 24 12.65 -3.76 -14.58
C LYS A 24 13.33 -4.84 -15.39
N ASP A 25 13.50 -6.00 -14.77
CA ASP A 25 13.84 -7.27 -15.42
C ASP A 25 12.86 -8.38 -15.00
N ASP A 26 13.15 -9.63 -15.33
CA ASP A 26 12.27 -10.77 -15.01
C ASP A 26 12.19 -11.08 -13.51
N SER A 27 13.10 -10.55 -12.70
CA SER A 27 13.23 -10.87 -11.27
C SER A 27 12.97 -9.70 -10.33
N ALA A 28 13.14 -8.46 -10.80
CA ALA A 28 13.05 -7.27 -9.97
C ALA A 28 12.58 -6.03 -10.74
N ALA A 29 12.06 -5.05 -10.00
CA ALA A 29 11.72 -3.73 -10.52
C ALA A 29 12.08 -2.64 -9.51
N LEU A 30 12.58 -1.51 -10.02
CA LEU A 30 12.71 -0.26 -9.29
C LEU A 30 11.63 0.70 -9.77
N LEU A 31 10.79 1.12 -8.84
CA LEU A 31 9.74 2.11 -9.07
C LEU A 31 10.16 3.42 -8.38
N ILE A 32 9.96 4.54 -9.06
CA ILE A 32 10.30 5.88 -8.54
C ILE A 32 9.03 6.71 -8.47
N GLY A 33 8.81 7.34 -7.32
CA GLY A 33 7.70 8.23 -7.04
C GLY A 33 8.05 9.71 -7.08
N PRO A 34 7.06 10.58 -6.83
CA PRO A 34 7.29 11.99 -6.55
C PRO A 34 8.37 12.14 -5.46
N GLU A 35 9.13 13.26 -5.53
CA GLU A 35 10.21 13.54 -4.57
C GLU A 35 11.33 12.47 -4.53
N ASN A 36 11.45 11.65 -5.59
CA ASN A 36 12.48 10.62 -5.76
C ASN A 36 12.50 9.53 -4.68
N TYR A 37 11.40 9.26 -4.00
CA TYR A 37 11.36 8.06 -3.17
C TYR A 37 11.27 6.81 -4.04
N GLU A 38 11.89 5.74 -3.57
CA GLU A 38 12.09 4.51 -4.32
C GLU A 38 11.38 3.33 -3.67
N LEU A 39 10.72 2.50 -4.49
CA LEU A 39 10.18 1.22 -4.08
C LEU A 39 10.82 0.09 -4.91
N TYR A 40 11.63 -0.72 -4.26
CA TYR A 40 12.24 -1.89 -4.85
C TYR A 40 11.36 -3.13 -4.68
N LEU A 41 10.95 -3.75 -5.78
CA LEU A 41 10.19 -5.01 -5.80
C LEU A 41 11.08 -6.14 -6.29
N ARG A 42 10.99 -7.31 -5.65
CA ARG A 42 11.66 -8.53 -6.10
C ARG A 42 10.69 -9.69 -6.11
N GLY A 43 10.52 -10.32 -7.28
CA GLY A 43 9.69 -11.50 -7.46
C GLY A 43 10.27 -12.72 -6.76
N LYS A 44 9.43 -13.44 -6.02
CA LYS A 44 9.77 -14.70 -5.35
C LYS A 44 9.02 -15.89 -5.95
N GLY A 45 8.09 -15.61 -6.87
CA GLY A 45 7.25 -16.61 -7.52
C GLY A 45 5.98 -16.95 -6.75
N ALA A 46 5.00 -17.50 -7.45
CA ALA A 46 3.63 -17.74 -6.95
C ALA A 46 3.55 -18.68 -5.73
N GLN A 47 4.60 -19.45 -5.43
CA GLN A 47 4.66 -20.30 -4.24
C GLN A 47 5.08 -19.54 -2.96
N ALA A 48 5.54 -18.28 -3.10
CA ALA A 48 5.86 -17.45 -1.94
C ALA A 48 4.57 -17.01 -1.25
N SER A 49 4.55 -17.07 0.07
CA SER A 49 3.42 -16.63 0.88
C SER A 49 3.87 -15.56 1.86
N HIS A 50 3.00 -14.58 2.10
CA HIS A 50 3.16 -13.62 3.19
C HIS A 50 2.46 -14.19 4.43
N VAL A 51 3.23 -14.40 5.50
CA VAL A 51 2.68 -14.93 6.76
C VAL A 51 2.42 -13.76 7.72
N LEU A 52 1.14 -13.48 7.98
CA LEU A 52 0.73 -12.49 8.96
C LEU A 52 1.24 -12.87 10.36
N GLY A 53 1.78 -11.88 11.08
CA GLY A 53 2.34 -12.08 12.42
C GLY A 53 3.78 -12.58 12.45
N SER A 54 4.40 -12.86 11.28
CA SER A 54 5.84 -13.16 11.20
C SER A 54 6.67 -11.87 11.22
N VAL A 55 7.99 -12.00 11.41
CA VAL A 55 8.90 -10.85 11.29
C VAL A 55 8.92 -10.35 9.85
N GLY A 56 8.73 -9.06 9.64
CA GLY A 56 8.70 -8.40 8.33
C GLY A 56 7.68 -7.27 8.27
N ILE A 57 7.40 -6.77 7.06
CA ILE A 57 6.40 -5.73 6.85
C ILE A 57 5.02 -6.36 7.00
N GLN A 58 4.27 -5.94 8.01
CA GLN A 58 2.95 -6.45 8.31
C GLN A 58 1.83 -5.45 7.97
N TYR A 59 2.18 -4.18 7.72
CA TYR A 59 1.24 -3.11 7.45
C TYR A 59 1.94 -1.95 6.75
N LEU A 60 1.29 -1.35 5.76
CA LEU A 60 1.79 -0.19 5.03
C LEU A 60 0.81 0.97 5.18
N ILE A 61 1.34 2.16 5.49
CA ILE A 61 0.54 3.36 5.66
C ILE A 61 1.14 4.48 4.81
N TRP A 62 0.31 5.11 3.96
CA TRP A 62 0.66 6.28 3.18
C TRP A 62 -0.38 7.38 3.36
N SER A 63 0.00 8.61 3.05
CA SER A 63 -0.91 9.76 3.00
C SER A 63 -1.20 10.11 1.54
N ALA A 64 -2.46 10.34 1.23
CA ALA A 64 -2.87 10.94 -0.03
C ALA A 64 -2.59 12.45 0.00
N GLU A 65 -2.35 13.04 -1.16
CA GLU A 65 -2.08 14.48 -1.30
C GLU A 65 -3.35 15.33 -1.27
N SER A 66 -4.48 14.74 -1.66
CA SER A 66 -5.79 15.39 -1.69
C SER A 66 -6.90 14.36 -1.46
N GLU A 67 -8.14 14.85 -1.32
CA GLU A 67 -9.32 13.97 -1.25
C GLU A 67 -9.53 13.22 -2.58
N GLU A 68 -9.29 13.88 -3.72
CA GLU A 68 -9.34 13.25 -5.04
C GLU A 68 -8.30 12.14 -5.16
N ASP A 69 -7.11 12.34 -4.61
CA ASP A 69 -6.07 11.33 -4.57
C ASP A 69 -6.46 10.16 -3.67
N LEU A 70 -7.09 10.41 -2.51
CA LEU A 70 -7.63 9.37 -1.65
C LEU A 70 -8.71 8.54 -2.39
N ASN A 71 -9.60 9.19 -3.14
CA ASN A 71 -10.62 8.51 -3.95
C ASN A 71 -9.98 7.63 -5.03
N ARG A 72 -8.97 8.12 -5.72
CA ARG A 72 -8.20 7.36 -6.72
C ARG A 72 -7.52 6.14 -6.08
N CYS A 73 -6.90 6.30 -4.91
CA CYS A 73 -6.30 5.19 -4.15
C CYS A 73 -7.35 4.15 -3.73
N GLU A 74 -8.54 4.59 -3.32
CA GLU A 74 -9.65 3.68 -3.00
C GLU A 74 -10.06 2.84 -4.21
N GLU A 75 -10.16 3.45 -5.39
CA GLU A 75 -10.46 2.73 -6.63
C GLU A 75 -9.36 1.72 -6.99
N ALA A 76 -8.08 2.09 -6.83
CA ALA A 76 -6.95 1.19 -7.05
C ALA A 76 -7.02 -0.03 -6.12
N LEU A 77 -7.26 0.17 -4.84
CA LEU A 77 -7.43 -0.91 -3.87
C LEU A 77 -8.65 -1.78 -4.18
N ARG A 78 -9.78 -1.19 -4.60
CA ARG A 78 -11.01 -1.94 -4.96
C ARG A 78 -10.85 -2.79 -6.23
N ARG A 79 -9.98 -2.39 -7.16
CA ARG A 79 -9.62 -3.25 -8.31
C ARG A 79 -8.85 -4.49 -7.87
N GLU A 80 -8.05 -4.36 -6.82
CA GLU A 80 -7.26 -5.46 -6.26
C GLU A 80 -8.10 -6.39 -5.37
N SER A 81 -8.96 -5.83 -4.53
CA SER A 81 -9.73 -6.60 -3.54
C SER A 81 -11.11 -6.00 -3.27
N ARG A 82 -12.09 -6.87 -3.00
CA ARG A 82 -13.41 -6.46 -2.49
C ARG A 82 -13.41 -6.11 -0.99
N GLN A 83 -12.34 -6.41 -0.28
CA GLN A 83 -12.20 -6.17 1.16
C GLN A 83 -11.64 -4.78 1.47
N VAL A 84 -12.14 -3.76 0.77
CA VAL A 84 -11.73 -2.37 0.97
C VAL A 84 -12.78 -1.64 1.81
N ARG A 85 -12.32 -0.94 2.84
CA ARG A 85 -13.15 -0.16 3.74
C ARG A 85 -12.70 1.29 3.74
N ARG A 86 -13.66 2.22 3.63
CA ARG A 86 -13.44 3.63 3.92
C ARG A 86 -14.01 3.95 5.30
N GLN A 87 -13.27 4.71 6.08
CA GLN A 87 -13.64 5.12 7.42
C GLN A 87 -13.39 6.60 7.60
N HIS A 88 -14.37 7.28 8.19
CA HIS A 88 -14.20 8.64 8.66
C HIS A 88 -13.77 8.59 10.12
N LEU A 89 -12.56 9.06 10.40
CA LEU A 89 -11.99 9.13 11.73
C LEU A 89 -11.90 10.59 12.15
N ASP A 90 -11.82 10.83 13.45
CA ASP A 90 -11.72 12.18 13.98
C ASP A 90 -10.47 12.89 13.41
N GLY A 91 -10.71 13.81 12.48
CA GLY A 91 -9.70 14.61 11.82
C GLY A 91 -9.12 14.07 10.51
N PHE A 92 -9.50 12.87 10.03
CA PHE A 92 -9.04 12.34 8.75
C PHE A 92 -9.92 11.20 8.22
N ASP A 93 -9.88 10.99 6.92
CA ASP A 93 -10.43 9.82 6.27
C ASP A 93 -9.34 8.77 6.01
N ALA A 94 -9.70 7.51 6.15
CA ALA A 94 -8.82 6.40 5.85
C ALA A 94 -9.50 5.39 4.93
N VAL A 95 -8.75 4.89 3.96
CA VAL A 95 -9.12 3.76 3.11
C VAL A 95 -8.17 2.61 3.41
N GLU A 96 -8.72 1.45 3.74
CA GLU A 96 -7.96 0.26 4.12
C GLU A 96 -8.32 -0.93 3.22
N GLY A 97 -7.33 -1.71 2.82
CA GLY A 97 -7.52 -2.95 2.06
C GLY A 97 -6.24 -3.73 1.89
N PRO A 98 -6.32 -5.01 1.49
CA PRO A 98 -5.12 -5.80 1.20
C PRO A 98 -4.54 -5.45 -0.18
N GLY A 99 -3.22 -5.41 -0.26
CA GLY A 99 -2.48 -5.38 -1.52
C GLY A 99 -2.33 -6.78 -2.16
N PRO A 100 -1.56 -6.90 -3.27
CA PRO A 100 -1.44 -8.14 -4.03
C PRO A 100 -0.97 -9.37 -3.24
N ASP A 101 -0.12 -9.16 -2.24
CA ASP A 101 0.42 -10.22 -1.37
C ASP A 101 -0.29 -10.28 -0.02
N HIS A 102 -1.53 -9.78 0.05
CA HIS A 102 -2.34 -9.70 1.28
C HIS A 102 -1.72 -8.84 2.39
N VAL A 103 -0.72 -8.00 2.07
CA VAL A 103 -0.21 -7.00 3.03
C VAL A 103 -1.27 -5.92 3.21
N PRO A 104 -1.77 -5.69 4.43
CA PRO A 104 -2.72 -4.62 4.68
C PRO A 104 -2.14 -3.25 4.36
N ILE A 105 -2.91 -2.45 3.65
CA ILE A 105 -2.54 -1.08 3.23
C ILE A 105 -3.60 -0.11 3.75
N MET A 106 -3.16 1.00 4.30
CA MET A 106 -3.99 2.14 4.67
C MET A 106 -3.51 3.39 3.95
N ILE A 107 -4.43 4.08 3.29
CA ILE A 107 -4.20 5.42 2.73
C ILE A 107 -5.06 6.41 3.51
N MET A 108 -4.50 7.56 3.87
CA MET A 108 -5.18 8.55 4.70
C MET A 108 -5.12 9.95 4.10
N TYR A 109 -6.17 10.75 4.36
CA TYR A 109 -6.19 12.16 4.01
C TYR A 109 -7.07 12.95 5.01
N PRO A 110 -6.64 14.13 5.47
CA PRO A 110 -5.25 14.58 5.43
C PRO A 110 -4.33 13.63 6.18
N GLY A 111 -3.02 13.69 5.87
CA GLY A 111 -2.03 12.87 6.58
C GLY A 111 -2.07 13.15 8.08
N PRO A 112 -1.91 12.14 8.92
CA PRO A 112 -2.08 12.28 10.35
C PRO A 112 -0.98 13.15 10.96
N ASP A 113 -1.37 14.06 11.82
CA ASP A 113 -0.46 14.67 12.78
C ASP A 113 -0.06 13.65 13.88
N GLN A 114 0.81 14.05 14.79
CA GLN A 114 1.31 13.16 15.84
C GLN A 114 0.20 12.64 16.78
N VAL A 115 -0.82 13.44 17.05
CA VAL A 115 -1.95 13.07 17.93
C VAL A 115 -2.79 11.99 17.28
N THR A 116 -3.05 12.15 15.99
CA THR A 116 -3.85 11.21 15.20
C THR A 116 -3.13 9.87 15.01
N ARG A 117 -1.79 9.85 14.96
CA ARG A 117 -1.00 8.62 14.85
C ARG A 117 -1.24 7.66 16.01
N HIS A 118 -1.46 8.13 17.21
CA HIS A 118 -1.81 7.27 18.36
C HIS A 118 -3.12 6.50 18.15
N LYS A 119 -4.04 7.01 17.34
CA LYS A 119 -5.30 6.33 17.00
C LYS A 119 -5.12 5.21 15.97
N ILE A 120 -4.02 5.23 15.22
CA ILE A 120 -3.69 4.22 14.20
C ILE A 120 -3.04 2.99 14.82
N ILE A 121 -2.18 3.17 15.83
CA ILE A 121 -1.42 2.08 16.45
C ILE A 121 -2.29 0.87 16.85
N PRO A 122 -3.46 1.04 17.52
CA PRO A 122 -4.31 -0.09 17.87
C PRO A 122 -4.88 -0.83 16.66
N ARG A 123 -5.01 -0.15 15.52
CA ARG A 123 -5.59 -0.72 14.30
C ARG A 123 -4.63 -1.67 13.59
N ILE A 124 -3.32 -1.43 13.72
CA ILE A 124 -2.26 -2.29 13.13
C ILE A 124 -2.37 -3.73 13.65
N TYR A 125 -2.97 -3.94 14.81
CA TYR A 125 -3.13 -5.25 15.42
C TYR A 125 -4.53 -5.89 15.20
N SER A 126 -5.39 -5.24 14.40
CA SER A 126 -6.78 -5.71 14.21
C SER A 126 -7.01 -6.45 12.89
N TRP A 127 -5.95 -6.79 12.18
CA TRP A 127 -5.98 -7.56 10.93
C TRP A 127 -5.77 -9.05 11.18
#